data_c4def1f6952d6ddf826370b2c3f09f85
#
_entry.id   c4def1f6952d6ddf826370b2c3f09f85
#
_cell.length_a   1.000
_cell.length_b   1.000
_cell.length_c   1.000
_cell.angle_alpha   90.00
_cell.angle_beta   90.00
_cell.angle_gamma   90.00
#
_symmetry.space_group_name_H-M   'P 1'
#
loop_
_entity.id
_entity.type
_entity.pdbx_description
1 polymer ?
#
loop_
_entity_poly.entity_id
_entity_poly.type
_entity_poly.pdbx_seq_one_letter_code
_entity_poly.pdbx_strand_id
1 'polypeptide(L)'
;MRVFYIAGNYDGCYYVRCLLPLQSNGWDGAKTSLEGKRMGYEEMFDACMKSDIIVFQRPDSPDKTEAIKLLKKAGKKIVFDNDDTYRPDSGFPKLNEAKNQEGVKIINDELYKNIKQSDLVTTTTEVLADEYRELSDNVVVLKNCIDPFDWDEPKRNNGDKVRVGITGSVAYNDYKLIKGYLKELSDRDDVQLVMFALSKLGKSDDTDN
;
A
#
# COMPACT_ATOMS: atom_id res chain seq x y z
N MET A 1 -8.99 11.27 22.44
CA MET A 1 -9.19 10.24 21.39
C MET A 1 -7.83 9.66 21.03
N ARG A 2 -7.66 8.36 21.15
CA ARG A 2 -6.41 7.66 20.82
C ARG A 2 -6.63 6.78 19.60
N VAL A 3 -5.73 6.88 18.62
CA VAL A 3 -5.79 6.13 17.38
C VAL A 3 -4.60 5.20 17.30
N PHE A 4 -4.82 3.93 16.99
CA PHE A 4 -3.76 2.96 16.80
C PHE A 4 -3.80 2.38 15.39
N TYR A 5 -2.65 2.35 14.72
CA TYR A 5 -2.54 1.83 13.36
C TYR A 5 -1.86 0.45 13.35
N ILE A 6 -2.52 -0.49 12.70
CA ILE A 6 -1.98 -1.83 12.41
C ILE A 6 -1.65 -1.86 10.93
N ALA A 7 -0.35 -1.80 10.62
CA ALA A 7 0.14 -1.79 9.25
C ALA A 7 0.06 -3.16 8.58
N GLY A 8 -0.31 -3.19 7.31
CA GLY A 8 -0.25 -4.38 6.48
C GLY A 8 1.18 -4.77 6.11
N ASN A 9 2.01 -3.76 5.89
CA ASN A 9 3.45 -3.86 5.61
C ASN A 9 4.19 -2.62 6.14
N TYR A 10 5.51 -2.58 6.02
CA TYR A 10 6.36 -1.49 6.51
C TYR A 10 7.15 -0.83 5.35
N ASP A 11 6.49 -0.61 4.25
CA ASP A 11 7.03 0.05 3.06
C ASP A 11 6.47 1.48 2.87
N GLY A 12 6.51 1.98 1.64
CA GLY A 12 5.98 3.30 1.30
C GLY A 12 4.50 3.47 1.65
N CYS A 13 3.68 2.41 1.56
CA CYS A 13 2.28 2.49 1.95
C CYS A 13 2.13 2.72 3.46
N TYR A 14 2.97 2.09 4.29
CA TYR A 14 3.01 2.38 5.72
C TYR A 14 3.32 3.85 6.02
N TYR A 15 4.32 4.41 5.32
CA TYR A 15 4.69 5.81 5.50
C TYR A 15 3.52 6.75 5.21
N VAL A 16 2.90 6.64 4.05
CA VAL A 16 1.84 7.58 3.62
C VAL A 16 0.48 7.30 4.26
N ARG A 17 0.18 6.03 4.59
CA ARG A 17 -1.15 5.65 5.11
C ARG A 17 -1.24 5.59 6.62
N CYS A 18 -0.12 5.32 7.31
CA CYS A 18 -0.10 5.17 8.75
C CYS A 18 0.73 6.25 9.44
N LEU A 19 1.99 6.43 9.03
CA LEU A 19 2.93 7.27 9.75
C LEU A 19 2.63 8.76 9.59
N LEU A 20 2.47 9.25 8.37
CA LEU A 20 2.16 10.66 8.11
C LEU A 20 0.87 11.13 8.76
N PRO A 21 -0.27 10.40 8.67
CA PRO A 21 -1.49 10.81 9.36
C PRO A 21 -1.33 10.92 10.88
N LEU A 22 -0.56 10.02 11.49
CA LEU A 22 -0.28 10.09 12.93
C LEU A 22 0.53 11.33 13.29
N GLN A 23 1.59 11.59 12.55
CA GLN A 23 2.50 12.71 12.80
C GLN A 23 1.82 14.06 12.56
N SER A 24 1.14 14.20 11.42
CA SER A 24 0.51 15.46 11.00
C SER A 24 -0.65 15.90 11.91
N ASN A 25 -1.32 14.95 12.54
CA ASN A 25 -2.45 15.27 13.43
C ASN A 25 -2.09 15.34 14.90
N GLY A 26 -0.85 15.05 15.28
CA GLY A 26 -0.43 15.00 16.67
C GLY A 26 -1.26 14.01 17.50
N TRP A 27 -1.75 12.95 16.89
CA TRP A 27 -2.57 11.96 17.57
C TRP A 27 -1.73 11.16 18.56
N ASP A 28 -2.29 10.91 19.74
CA ASP A 28 -1.78 9.92 20.68
C ASP A 28 -1.97 8.52 20.09
N GLY A 29 -1.16 8.18 19.13
CA GLY A 29 -1.24 6.92 18.41
C GLY A 29 0.01 6.09 18.63
N ALA A 30 -0.17 4.82 18.93
CA ALA A 30 0.92 3.86 18.87
C ALA A 30 1.04 3.33 17.44
N LYS A 31 2.25 3.00 17.06
CA LYS A 31 2.59 2.41 15.75
C LYS A 31 2.86 0.93 15.97
N THR A 32 2.54 0.08 15.00
CA THR A 32 2.94 -1.35 15.05
C THR A 32 4.44 -1.55 14.91
N SER A 33 5.18 -0.45 14.62
CA SER A 33 6.63 -0.43 14.60
C SER A 33 7.11 0.92 15.11
N LEU A 34 7.89 0.90 16.16
CA LEU A 34 8.71 2.02 16.60
C LEU A 34 10.14 1.74 16.17
N GLU A 35 10.75 2.66 15.42
CA GLU A 35 12.17 2.60 15.03
C GLU A 35 12.57 1.29 14.32
N GLY A 36 11.68 0.73 13.48
CA GLY A 36 11.97 -0.51 12.72
C GLY A 36 11.84 -1.80 13.51
N LYS A 37 11.46 -1.74 14.79
CA LYS A 37 11.20 -2.93 15.61
C LYS A 37 9.72 -3.26 15.60
N ARG A 38 9.38 -4.49 15.22
CA ARG A 38 7.99 -4.98 15.28
C ARG A 38 7.55 -5.11 16.74
N MET A 39 6.35 -4.64 17.04
CA MET A 39 5.70 -4.88 18.34
C MET A 39 5.37 -6.37 18.49
N GLY A 40 5.50 -6.87 19.71
CA GLY A 40 4.98 -8.19 20.07
C GLY A 40 3.45 -8.22 20.09
N TYR A 41 2.86 -9.41 19.98
CA TYR A 41 1.39 -9.56 19.97
C TYR A 41 0.73 -9.01 21.24
N GLU A 42 1.30 -9.25 22.42
CA GLU A 42 0.77 -8.75 23.70
C GLU A 42 0.81 -7.23 23.76
N GLU A 43 1.93 -6.64 23.35
CA GLU A 43 2.12 -5.18 23.31
C GLU A 43 1.13 -4.52 22.33
N MET A 44 0.92 -5.14 21.16
CA MET A 44 -0.04 -4.67 20.16
C MET A 44 -1.48 -4.78 20.68
N PHE A 45 -1.83 -5.87 21.35
CA PHE A 45 -3.14 -6.05 21.96
C PHE A 45 -3.41 -5.01 23.03
N ASP A 46 -2.45 -4.77 23.90
CA ASP A 46 -2.53 -3.74 24.95
C ASP A 46 -2.72 -2.33 24.37
N ALA A 47 -1.99 -2.03 23.28
CA ALA A 47 -2.14 -0.76 22.56
C ALA A 47 -3.53 -0.61 21.96
N CYS A 48 -4.07 -1.65 21.34
CA CYS A 48 -5.44 -1.67 20.84
C CYS A 48 -6.45 -1.42 21.97
N MET A 49 -6.29 -2.10 23.09
CA MET A 49 -7.21 -1.96 24.23
C MET A 49 -7.18 -0.57 24.87
N LYS A 50 -6.06 0.14 24.81
CA LYS A 50 -5.87 1.51 25.27
C LYS A 50 -6.34 2.57 24.26
N SER A 51 -6.70 2.17 23.03
CA SER A 51 -7.10 3.08 21.96
C SER A 51 -8.61 3.10 21.77
N ASP A 52 -9.13 4.20 21.25
CA ASP A 52 -10.55 4.37 20.93
C ASP A 52 -10.85 3.89 19.52
N ILE A 53 -9.92 4.15 18.60
CA ILE A 53 -10.00 3.82 17.17
C ILE A 53 -8.78 2.97 16.77
N ILE A 54 -9.04 1.89 16.06
CA ILE A 54 -8.00 1.05 15.48
C ILE A 54 -8.13 1.08 13.96
N VAL A 55 -7.07 1.50 13.29
CA VAL A 55 -6.97 1.49 11.83
C VAL A 55 -6.21 0.25 11.39
N PHE A 56 -6.84 -0.58 10.61
CA PHE A 56 -6.21 -1.73 9.97
C PHE A 56 -5.89 -1.40 8.53
N GLN A 57 -4.62 -1.26 8.22
CA GLN A 57 -4.17 -1.16 6.84
C GLN A 57 -4.09 -2.57 6.24
N ARG A 58 -4.87 -2.79 5.20
CA ARG A 58 -4.88 -4.03 4.42
C ARG A 58 -5.06 -5.30 5.30
N PRO A 59 -6.20 -5.43 5.99
CA PRO A 59 -6.49 -6.64 6.77
C PRO A 59 -6.95 -7.76 5.84
N ASP A 60 -6.01 -8.58 5.38
CA ASP A 60 -6.12 -9.55 4.30
C ASP A 60 -6.01 -11.02 4.75
N SER A 61 -6.15 -11.28 6.05
CA SER A 61 -6.00 -12.63 6.60
C SER A 61 -7.09 -12.97 7.63
N PRO A 62 -7.39 -14.27 7.81
CA PRO A 62 -8.35 -14.74 8.84
C PRO A 62 -8.05 -14.24 10.24
N ASP A 63 -6.76 -14.21 10.63
CA ASP A 63 -6.34 -13.75 11.96
C ASP A 63 -6.69 -12.28 12.18
N LYS A 64 -6.48 -11.41 11.16
CA LYS A 64 -6.87 -10.01 11.21
C LYS A 64 -8.39 -9.85 11.27
N THR A 65 -9.13 -10.67 10.53
CA THR A 65 -10.59 -10.68 10.56
C THR A 65 -11.12 -11.03 11.95
N GLU A 66 -10.54 -12.02 12.60
CA GLU A 66 -10.93 -12.40 13.97
C GLU A 66 -10.54 -11.34 14.99
N ALA A 67 -9.35 -10.74 14.87
CA ALA A 67 -8.93 -9.62 15.71
C ALA A 67 -9.91 -8.43 15.61
N ILE A 68 -10.36 -8.07 14.41
CA ILE A 68 -11.37 -7.01 14.20
C ILE A 68 -12.66 -7.34 14.94
N LYS A 69 -13.16 -8.58 14.84
CA LYS A 69 -14.39 -8.99 15.56
C LYS A 69 -14.24 -8.88 17.08
N LEU A 70 -13.09 -9.30 17.61
CA LEU A 70 -12.82 -9.22 19.05
C LEU A 70 -12.75 -7.78 19.53
N LEU A 71 -12.07 -6.91 18.80
CA LEU A 71 -11.94 -5.49 19.12
C LEU A 71 -13.31 -4.78 19.05
N LYS A 72 -14.14 -5.09 18.06
CA LYS A 72 -15.53 -4.57 18.00
C LYS A 72 -16.37 -5.01 19.18
N LYS A 73 -16.26 -6.28 19.61
CA LYS A 73 -16.93 -6.76 20.83
C LYS A 73 -16.44 -6.02 22.08
N ALA A 74 -15.18 -5.59 22.10
CA ALA A 74 -14.63 -4.75 23.16
C ALA A 74 -15.00 -3.25 23.04
N GLY A 75 -15.88 -2.89 22.11
CA GLY A 75 -16.39 -1.53 21.93
C GLY A 75 -15.44 -0.59 21.17
N LYS A 76 -14.43 -1.12 20.48
CA LYS A 76 -13.49 -0.33 19.70
C LYS A 76 -14.09 0.05 18.34
N LYS A 77 -13.75 1.23 17.84
CA LYS A 77 -14.07 1.66 16.48
C LYS A 77 -13.01 1.19 15.52
N ILE A 78 -13.44 0.58 14.41
CA ILE A 78 -12.55 -0.02 13.42
C ILE A 78 -12.61 0.78 12.13
N VAL A 79 -11.44 1.17 11.65
CA VAL A 79 -11.26 1.75 10.33
C VAL A 79 -10.51 0.73 9.47
N PHE A 80 -11.09 0.37 8.35
CA PHE A 80 -10.41 -0.37 7.29
C PHE A 80 -9.71 0.64 6.37
N ASP A 81 -8.43 0.44 6.08
CA ASP A 81 -7.67 1.25 5.14
C ASP A 81 -7.02 0.40 4.06
N ASN A 82 -7.18 0.79 2.79
CA ASN A 82 -6.53 0.11 1.68
C ASN A 82 -6.32 1.04 0.49
N ASP A 83 -5.16 0.91 -0.15
CA ASP A 83 -4.70 1.72 -1.29
C ASP A 83 -4.61 0.94 -2.61
N ASP A 84 -4.86 -0.37 -2.60
CA ASP A 84 -4.80 -1.24 -3.77
C ASP A 84 -6.12 -1.93 -4.05
N THR A 85 -6.36 -2.31 -5.32
CA THR A 85 -7.41 -3.26 -5.68
C THR A 85 -6.87 -4.67 -5.71
N TYR A 86 -7.69 -5.63 -5.26
CA TYR A 86 -7.40 -7.06 -5.32
C TYR A 86 -8.38 -7.81 -6.23
N ARG A 87 -9.16 -7.07 -7.02
CA ARG A 87 -10.09 -7.68 -7.97
C ARG A 87 -9.34 -8.53 -8.98
N PRO A 88 -9.82 -9.75 -9.29
CA PRO A 88 -9.17 -10.64 -10.26
C PRO A 88 -9.05 -10.02 -11.66
N ASP A 89 -9.99 -9.14 -12.02
CA ASP A 89 -10.06 -8.44 -13.31
C ASP A 89 -9.23 -7.14 -13.35
N SER A 90 -8.53 -6.79 -12.27
CA SER A 90 -7.76 -5.56 -12.18
C SER A 90 -6.51 -5.48 -13.08
N GLY A 91 -6.18 -6.57 -13.77
CA GLY A 91 -4.98 -6.66 -14.61
C GLY A 91 -3.67 -6.86 -13.82
N PHE A 92 -3.73 -7.04 -12.50
CA PHE A 92 -2.55 -7.32 -11.69
C PHE A 92 -2.01 -8.73 -12.01
N PRO A 93 -0.80 -8.88 -12.57
CA PRO A 93 -0.33 -10.17 -13.10
C PRO A 93 -0.21 -11.24 -12.02
N LYS A 94 0.21 -10.87 -10.82
CA LYS A 94 0.35 -11.80 -9.69
C LYS A 94 -0.98 -12.39 -9.23
N LEU A 95 -2.07 -11.68 -9.44
CA LEU A 95 -3.41 -12.13 -9.09
C LEU A 95 -3.96 -13.12 -10.13
N ASN A 96 -3.47 -13.04 -11.36
CA ASN A 96 -3.96 -13.85 -12.48
C ASN A 96 -3.16 -15.16 -12.70
N GLU A 97 -2.05 -15.37 -11.96
CA GLU A 97 -1.31 -16.62 -12.05
C GLU A 97 -2.13 -17.77 -11.43
N ALA A 98 -2.40 -18.82 -12.21
CA ALA A 98 -3.25 -19.95 -11.79
C ALA A 98 -2.85 -20.58 -10.45
N LYS A 99 -1.56 -20.66 -10.17
CA LYS A 99 -1.02 -21.17 -8.88
C LYS A 99 -1.32 -20.29 -7.67
N ASN A 100 -1.74 -19.03 -7.87
CA ASN A 100 -2.02 -18.07 -6.80
C ASN A 100 -3.53 -17.82 -6.63
N GLN A 101 -4.40 -18.38 -7.47
CA GLN A 101 -5.84 -18.06 -7.47
C GLN A 101 -6.52 -18.36 -6.14
N GLU A 102 -6.18 -19.46 -5.46
CA GLU A 102 -6.77 -19.80 -4.17
C GLU A 102 -6.33 -18.81 -3.08
N GLY A 103 -5.05 -18.47 -3.03
CA GLY A 103 -4.52 -17.46 -2.11
C GLY A 103 -5.13 -16.09 -2.34
N VAL A 104 -5.28 -15.69 -3.59
CA VAL A 104 -5.94 -14.43 -3.96
C VAL A 104 -7.40 -14.42 -3.55
N LYS A 105 -8.11 -15.54 -3.75
CA LYS A 105 -9.51 -15.67 -3.30
C LYS A 105 -9.64 -15.51 -1.79
N ILE A 106 -8.76 -16.15 -1.01
CA ILE A 106 -8.76 -16.02 0.45
C ILE A 106 -8.53 -14.54 0.84
N ILE A 107 -7.54 -13.88 0.24
CA ILE A 107 -7.25 -12.46 0.49
C ILE A 107 -8.49 -11.61 0.19
N ASN A 108 -9.12 -11.78 -0.96
CA ASN A 108 -10.31 -11.03 -1.34
C ASN A 108 -11.50 -11.29 -0.40
N ASP A 109 -11.74 -12.56 -0.06
CA ASP A 109 -12.82 -12.92 0.85
C ASP A 109 -12.63 -12.27 2.23
N GLU A 110 -11.40 -12.22 2.74
CA GLU A 110 -11.10 -11.60 4.03
C GLU A 110 -11.19 -10.06 3.95
N LEU A 111 -10.69 -9.44 2.88
CA LEU A 111 -10.83 -7.99 2.67
C LEU A 111 -12.31 -7.58 2.62
N TYR A 112 -13.14 -8.29 1.85
CA TYR A 112 -14.57 -7.98 1.73
C TYR A 112 -15.32 -8.18 3.06
N LYS A 113 -14.98 -9.21 3.86
CA LYS A 113 -15.51 -9.37 5.21
C LYS A 113 -15.12 -8.19 6.10
N ASN A 114 -13.87 -7.75 6.00
CA ASN A 114 -13.34 -6.68 6.83
C ASN A 114 -13.90 -5.31 6.45
N ILE A 115 -14.14 -5.04 5.16
CA ILE A 115 -14.87 -3.86 4.70
C ILE A 115 -16.26 -3.80 5.34
N LYS A 116 -17.04 -4.90 5.22
CA LYS A 116 -18.43 -4.96 5.74
C LYS A 116 -18.55 -4.82 7.25
N GLN A 117 -17.56 -5.26 8.00
CA GLN A 117 -17.61 -5.20 9.46
C GLN A 117 -16.94 -3.94 10.05
N SER A 118 -16.27 -3.11 9.26
CA SER A 118 -15.63 -1.89 9.73
C SER A 118 -16.64 -0.75 9.93
N ASP A 119 -16.33 0.16 10.84
CA ASP A 119 -17.15 1.34 11.11
C ASP A 119 -16.91 2.45 10.08
N LEU A 120 -15.72 2.46 9.47
CA LEU A 120 -15.31 3.36 8.40
C LEU A 120 -14.34 2.64 7.46
N VAL A 121 -14.43 2.94 6.19
CA VAL A 121 -13.49 2.50 5.15
C VAL A 121 -12.78 3.72 4.58
N THR A 122 -11.45 3.69 4.54
CA THR A 122 -10.64 4.71 3.87
C THR A 122 -9.88 4.12 2.70
N THR A 123 -9.81 4.88 1.61
CA THR A 123 -9.07 4.49 0.39
C THR A 123 -8.47 5.71 -0.29
N THR A 124 -7.71 5.52 -1.37
CA THR A 124 -6.89 6.58 -1.97
C THR A 124 -7.54 7.29 -3.15
N THR A 125 -8.47 6.64 -3.84
CA THR A 125 -9.07 7.14 -5.08
C THR A 125 -10.59 6.92 -5.10
N GLU A 126 -11.31 7.72 -5.90
CA GLU A 126 -12.75 7.52 -6.11
C GLU A 126 -13.04 6.17 -6.77
N VAL A 127 -12.17 5.69 -7.65
CA VAL A 127 -12.33 4.38 -8.31
C VAL A 127 -12.39 3.25 -7.27
N LEU A 128 -11.47 3.26 -6.30
CA LEU A 128 -11.49 2.29 -5.21
C LEU A 128 -12.67 2.53 -4.25
N ALA A 129 -13.02 3.79 -4.02
CA ALA A 129 -14.16 4.11 -3.18
C ALA A 129 -15.46 3.58 -3.78
N ASP A 130 -15.66 3.68 -5.07
CA ASP A 130 -16.85 3.15 -5.75
C ASP A 130 -16.93 1.63 -5.61
N GLU A 131 -15.80 0.92 -5.72
CA GLU A 131 -15.75 -0.52 -5.46
C GLU A 131 -16.17 -0.86 -4.03
N TYR A 132 -15.74 -0.08 -3.04
CA TYR A 132 -16.01 -0.36 -1.62
C TYR A 132 -17.39 0.11 -1.17
N ARG A 133 -18.00 1.08 -1.84
CA ARG A 133 -19.38 1.52 -1.61
C ARG A 133 -20.42 0.43 -1.90
N GLU A 134 -20.07 -0.56 -2.72
CA GLU A 134 -20.90 -1.77 -2.89
C GLU A 134 -20.97 -2.63 -1.63
N LEU A 135 -20.06 -2.44 -0.68
CA LEU A 135 -19.89 -3.26 0.53
C LEU A 135 -20.11 -2.50 1.82
N SER A 136 -20.00 -1.18 1.82
CA SER A 136 -20.10 -0.31 3.00
C SER A 136 -20.65 1.07 2.65
N ASP A 137 -21.57 1.59 3.46
CA ASP A 137 -22.11 2.95 3.31
C ASP A 137 -21.14 4.04 3.78
N ASN A 138 -20.14 3.68 4.56
CA ASN A 138 -19.18 4.59 5.17
C ASN A 138 -17.81 4.51 4.49
N VAL A 139 -17.68 5.06 3.29
CA VAL A 139 -16.42 5.08 2.51
C VAL A 139 -15.95 6.50 2.29
N VAL A 140 -14.70 6.78 2.64
CA VAL A 140 -14.05 8.10 2.50
C VAL A 140 -12.75 7.98 1.70
N VAL A 141 -12.56 8.88 0.74
CA VAL A 141 -11.31 9.00 0.01
C VAL A 141 -10.33 9.84 0.81
N LEU A 142 -9.25 9.21 1.26
CA LEU A 142 -8.11 9.83 1.90
C LEU A 142 -6.90 9.66 0.97
N LYS A 143 -6.63 10.68 0.16
CA LYS A 143 -5.56 10.64 -0.85
C LYS A 143 -4.19 10.44 -0.21
N ASN A 144 -3.31 9.74 -0.92
CA ASN A 144 -1.90 9.69 -0.55
C ASN A 144 -1.30 11.09 -0.70
N CYS A 145 -0.66 11.55 0.36
CA CYS A 145 0.04 12.83 0.39
C CYS A 145 1.49 12.61 0.82
N ILE A 146 2.33 13.56 0.50
CA ILE A 146 3.70 13.65 1.00
C ILE A 146 3.81 14.87 1.90
N ASP A 147 4.69 14.84 2.89
CA ASP A 147 5.06 16.03 3.62
C ASP A 147 6.10 16.80 2.79
N PRO A 148 5.79 18.01 2.30
CA PRO A 148 6.74 18.76 1.49
C PRO A 148 7.99 19.18 2.26
N PHE A 149 7.96 19.19 3.60
CA PHE A 149 9.10 19.54 4.44
C PHE A 149 10.09 18.39 4.64
N ASP A 150 9.69 17.15 4.31
CA ASP A 150 10.57 15.97 4.34
C ASP A 150 11.46 15.85 3.09
N TRP A 151 11.30 16.77 2.13
CA TRP A 151 11.99 16.69 0.84
C TRP A 151 12.85 17.93 0.61
N ASP A 152 14.13 17.70 0.34
CA ASP A 152 15.03 18.74 -0.15
C ASP A 152 14.59 19.22 -1.54
N GLU A 153 14.84 20.49 -1.84
CA GLU A 153 14.68 20.98 -3.20
C GLU A 153 15.51 20.15 -4.19
N PRO A 154 14.91 19.63 -5.26
CA PRO A 154 15.62 18.81 -6.21
C PRO A 154 16.74 19.64 -6.87
N LYS A 155 17.96 19.15 -6.77
CA LYS A 155 19.10 19.74 -7.52
C LYS A 155 18.85 19.54 -9.00
N ARG A 156 18.81 20.63 -9.75
CA ARG A 156 18.67 20.56 -11.20
C ARG A 156 19.88 19.81 -11.80
N ASN A 157 19.60 18.94 -12.76
CA ASN A 157 20.65 18.38 -13.59
C ASN A 157 21.12 19.44 -14.57
N ASN A 158 22.36 19.89 -14.45
CA ASN A 158 22.99 20.87 -15.36
C ASN A 158 23.73 20.20 -16.53
N GLY A 159 23.50 18.91 -16.78
CA GLY A 159 24.06 18.19 -17.91
C GLY A 159 23.35 18.48 -19.23
N ASP A 160 24.03 18.21 -20.35
CA ASP A 160 23.54 18.49 -21.71
C ASP A 160 22.43 17.53 -22.15
N LYS A 161 22.16 16.46 -21.38
CA LYS A 161 21.15 15.45 -21.70
C LYS A 161 19.91 15.56 -20.80
N VAL A 162 18.75 15.30 -21.38
CA VAL A 162 17.50 15.11 -20.61
C VAL A 162 17.59 13.79 -19.86
N ARG A 163 17.49 13.83 -18.53
CA ARG A 163 17.46 12.61 -17.71
C ARG A 163 16.04 12.13 -17.52
N VAL A 164 15.77 10.91 -17.97
CA VAL A 164 14.48 10.24 -17.79
C VAL A 164 14.65 9.16 -16.73
N GLY A 165 14.03 9.37 -15.57
CA GLY A 165 14.07 8.45 -14.44
C GLY A 165 12.92 7.45 -14.49
N ILE A 166 13.22 6.17 -14.26
CA ILE A 166 12.23 5.11 -14.09
C ILE A 166 12.45 4.54 -12.70
N THR A 167 11.43 4.63 -11.87
CA THR A 167 11.47 4.13 -10.49
C THR A 167 10.24 3.29 -10.19
N GLY A 168 10.39 2.32 -9.30
CA GLY A 168 9.30 1.48 -8.81
C GLY A 168 9.66 0.00 -8.77
N SER A 169 8.81 -0.80 -8.14
CA SER A 169 8.83 -2.24 -8.32
C SER A 169 8.25 -2.50 -9.70
N VAL A 170 9.10 -2.89 -10.65
CA VAL A 170 8.61 -3.21 -11.99
C VAL A 170 7.73 -4.45 -11.89
N ALA A 171 6.42 -4.24 -11.83
CA ALA A 171 5.49 -5.29 -12.19
C ALA A 171 5.81 -5.66 -13.65
N TYR A 172 6.13 -6.91 -13.87
CA TYR A 172 6.66 -7.42 -15.16
C TYR A 172 5.86 -6.97 -16.38
N ASN A 173 4.56 -6.75 -16.25
CA ASN A 173 3.70 -6.30 -17.35
C ASN A 173 3.84 -4.82 -17.66
N ASP A 174 4.03 -3.95 -16.65
CA ASP A 174 4.20 -2.53 -16.88
C ASP A 174 5.47 -2.27 -17.69
N TYR A 175 6.56 -3.00 -17.37
CA TYR A 175 7.79 -2.92 -18.14
C TYR A 175 7.60 -3.38 -19.59
N LYS A 176 6.84 -4.46 -19.83
CA LYS A 176 6.55 -4.91 -21.19
C LYS A 176 5.83 -3.86 -22.01
N LEU A 177 4.89 -3.13 -21.40
CA LEU A 177 4.14 -2.07 -22.07
C LEU A 177 5.03 -0.93 -22.55
N ILE A 178 6.06 -0.59 -21.77
CA ILE A 178 6.91 0.58 -22.04
C ILE A 178 8.27 0.22 -22.67
N LYS A 179 8.63 -1.09 -22.74
CA LYS A 179 9.95 -1.55 -23.21
C LYS A 179 10.35 -0.98 -24.59
N GLY A 180 9.40 -0.92 -25.54
CA GLY A 180 9.62 -0.35 -26.87
C GLY A 180 10.00 1.12 -26.81
N TYR A 181 9.25 1.91 -26.07
CA TYR A 181 9.50 3.35 -25.89
C TYR A 181 10.80 3.62 -25.13
N LEU A 182 11.14 2.78 -24.16
CA LEU A 182 12.41 2.90 -23.43
C LEU A 182 13.61 2.66 -24.36
N LYS A 183 13.49 1.73 -25.29
CA LYS A 183 14.51 1.50 -26.30
C LYS A 183 14.67 2.71 -27.21
N GLU A 184 13.58 3.24 -27.74
CA GLU A 184 13.60 4.45 -28.58
C GLU A 184 14.23 5.64 -27.84
N LEU A 185 13.92 5.82 -26.54
CA LEU A 185 14.54 6.86 -25.73
C LEU A 185 16.03 6.62 -25.49
N SER A 186 16.46 5.37 -25.33
CA SER A 186 17.87 5.03 -25.12
C SER A 186 18.75 5.23 -26.35
N ASP A 187 18.14 5.16 -27.53
CA ASP A 187 18.82 5.37 -28.82
C ASP A 187 19.03 6.86 -29.14
N ARG A 188 18.51 7.77 -28.33
CA ARG A 188 18.65 9.23 -28.49
C ARG A 188 19.92 9.75 -27.82
N ASP A 189 20.69 10.55 -28.54
CA ASP A 189 21.92 11.17 -28.03
C ASP A 189 21.65 12.25 -26.96
N ASP A 190 20.48 12.88 -26.97
CA ASP A 190 20.06 13.94 -26.05
C ASP A 190 19.37 13.42 -24.78
N VAL A 191 19.22 12.08 -24.63
CA VAL A 191 18.55 11.43 -23.49
C VAL A 191 19.50 10.55 -22.70
N GLN A 192 19.35 10.57 -21.38
CA GLN A 192 19.97 9.62 -20.45
C GLN A 192 18.86 8.90 -19.66
N LEU A 193 18.72 7.60 -19.84
CA LEU A 193 17.84 6.77 -19.01
C LEU A 193 18.52 6.46 -17.67
N VAL A 194 17.77 6.62 -16.58
CA VAL A 194 18.20 6.29 -15.22
C VAL A 194 17.16 5.37 -14.60
N MET A 195 17.56 4.15 -14.26
CA MET A 195 16.64 3.14 -13.72
C MET A 195 16.96 2.88 -12.25
N PHE A 196 15.96 3.03 -11.37
CA PHE A 196 16.06 2.81 -9.93
C PHE A 196 15.19 1.64 -9.49
N ALA A 197 15.70 0.84 -8.55
CA ALA A 197 14.97 -0.20 -7.83
C ALA A 197 14.49 -1.41 -8.67
N LEU A 198 15.19 -1.73 -9.74
CA LEU A 198 14.94 -2.92 -10.57
C LEU A 198 15.66 -4.17 -10.05
N SER A 199 15.58 -4.46 -8.76
CA SER A 199 16.35 -5.51 -8.09
C SER A 199 16.11 -6.95 -8.61
N LYS A 200 15.25 -7.15 -9.59
CA LYS A 200 14.96 -8.47 -10.19
C LYS A 200 15.14 -8.57 -11.70
N LEU A 201 15.61 -7.52 -12.38
CA LEU A 201 15.93 -7.62 -13.81
C LEU A 201 17.23 -8.39 -14.12
N GLY A 202 18.00 -8.78 -13.09
CA GLY A 202 19.27 -9.51 -13.26
C GLY A 202 19.15 -11.04 -13.30
N LYS A 203 17.94 -11.59 -13.35
CA LYS A 203 17.69 -13.02 -13.53
C LYS A 203 16.60 -13.25 -14.57
N SER A 204 16.73 -12.68 -15.73
CA SER A 204 16.01 -13.19 -16.88
C SER A 204 16.89 -14.26 -17.53
N ASP A 205 16.39 -15.47 -17.61
CA ASP A 205 16.85 -16.51 -18.51
C ASP A 205 16.54 -16.11 -19.98
N ASP A 206 16.83 -14.89 -20.36
CA ASP A 206 16.82 -14.45 -21.75
C ASP A 206 18.23 -14.65 -22.36
N THR A 207 18.67 -15.89 -22.33
CA THR A 207 19.60 -16.42 -23.32
C THR A 207 18.76 -17.09 -24.43
N ASP A 208 18.02 -16.31 -25.18
CA ASP A 208 17.57 -16.71 -26.50
C ASP A 208 17.57 -15.48 -27.42
N ASN A 209 18.59 -15.47 -28.30
CA ASN A 209 18.86 -14.78 -29.56
C ASN A 209 17.93 -13.64 -30.01
#